data_f4f562a4d3fd7ec9259b2565eeb3e5f8
#
_entry.id   f4f562a4d3fd7ec9259b2565eeb3e5f8
#
_cell.length_a   1.000
_cell.length_b   1.000
_cell.length_c   1.000
_cell.angle_alpha   90.00
_cell.angle_beta   90.00
_cell.angle_gamma   90.00
#
_symmetry.space_group_name_H-M   'P 1'
#
loop_
_entity.id
_entity.type
_entity.pdbx_description
1 polymer ?
#
loop_
_entity_poly.entity_id
_entity_poly.type
_entity_poly.pdbx_seq_one_letter_code
_entity_poly.pdbx_strand_id
1 'polypeptide(L)'
;MKTPQVVTVLLICIFLYSASVQAQEEEPKVSPQAPAEETPKASVQAQQPAPKSEEQELLKKIEELEDKLNKLTEESTARKKLQITEEEKKESEQKVLEAVGTDYTLESRHTLGLDYSFSYSYTPSEALRQTPDLEIIDQADHTLRNVISAYYGLRDNLNINASIPFVYRYTDMGASTQIDDADIGDMSIGIGYQPYKAKAGELTSTFGFSVSLPTGRSPYEINSETELSTGNGTYAFTVSGSFSKVVDPVVAFWNVSYSHRLPLSGLDHYVSSTYILEKVELGDSVGFGAGLAYAMSYKLSVNASFNYMYTRGTDYTYSNLAAKIKREDTVDAGIGFGVGWSISQKTTLSVGVSYALTGSGFAVSFRVPFSFVL
;
A
#
# COMPACT_ATOMS: atom_id res chain seq x y z
N MET A 1 29.58 14.14 11.84
CA MET A 1 28.68 12.97 12.00
C MET A 1 27.68 13.30 13.11
N LYS A 2 26.50 13.81 12.72
CA LYS A 2 25.33 13.94 13.61
C LYS A 2 24.26 13.06 13.01
N THR A 3 24.02 11.89 13.60
CA THR A 3 22.93 10.99 13.23
C THR A 3 21.60 11.73 13.33
N PRO A 4 20.70 11.58 12.36
CA PRO A 4 19.45 12.31 12.34
C PRO A 4 18.55 11.86 13.50
N GLN A 5 18.37 12.74 14.47
CA GLN A 5 17.47 12.54 15.63
C GLN A 5 16.01 12.27 15.22
N VAL A 6 15.65 12.55 13.98
CA VAL A 6 14.30 12.36 13.43
C VAL A 6 13.89 10.89 13.34
N VAL A 7 14.82 9.99 12.96
CA VAL A 7 14.51 8.54 12.87
C VAL A 7 14.32 7.93 14.26
N THR A 8 15.08 8.41 15.25
CA THR A 8 14.96 7.96 16.64
C THR A 8 13.64 8.39 17.28
N VAL A 9 13.14 9.58 16.97
CA VAL A 9 11.85 10.08 17.48
C VAL A 9 10.67 9.28 16.90
N LEU A 10 10.73 8.88 15.62
CA LEU A 10 9.66 8.10 14.98
C LEU A 10 9.58 6.68 15.55
N LEU A 11 10.71 6.03 15.80
CA LEU A 11 10.78 4.71 16.44
C LEU A 11 10.33 4.75 17.91
N ILE A 12 10.61 5.81 18.65
CA ILE A 12 10.18 5.99 20.04
C ILE A 12 8.67 6.20 20.12
N CYS A 13 8.05 6.93 19.19
CA CYS A 13 6.60 7.09 19.15
C CYS A 13 5.84 5.78 18.89
N ILE A 14 6.39 4.89 18.05
CA ILE A 14 5.81 3.56 17.78
C ILE A 14 5.91 2.66 19.02
N PHE A 15 7.03 2.73 19.76
CA PHE A 15 7.22 1.93 20.98
C PHE A 15 6.40 2.44 22.18
N LEU A 16 6.19 3.74 22.32
CA LEU A 16 5.39 4.30 23.42
C LEU A 16 3.88 4.05 23.24
N TYR A 17 3.40 3.94 21.99
CA TYR A 17 2.01 3.61 21.71
C TYR A 17 1.68 2.13 21.97
N SER A 18 2.64 1.22 21.78
CA SER A 18 2.45 -0.21 22.07
C SER A 18 2.41 -0.52 23.58
N ALA A 19 3.04 0.29 24.40
CA ALA A 19 3.05 0.11 25.87
C ALA A 19 1.76 0.59 26.56
N SER A 20 1.00 1.50 25.94
CA SER A 20 -0.24 2.03 26.52
C SER A 20 -1.49 1.19 26.24
N VAL A 21 -1.42 0.24 25.28
CA VAL A 21 -2.56 -0.64 24.92
C VAL A 21 -2.63 -1.91 25.76
N GLN A 22 -1.58 -2.27 26.51
CA GLN A 22 -1.56 -3.46 27.37
C GLN A 22 -2.16 -3.27 28.78
N ALA A 23 -2.69 -2.09 29.11
CA ALA A 23 -3.17 -1.77 30.46
C ALA A 23 -4.69 -1.77 30.66
N GLN A 24 -5.48 -2.27 29.69
CA GLN A 24 -6.95 -2.33 29.81
C GLN A 24 -7.54 -3.63 29.27
N GLU A 25 -7.27 -4.74 29.95
CA GLU A 25 -8.12 -5.93 29.90
C GLU A 25 -8.48 -6.31 31.36
N GLU A 26 -9.55 -5.71 31.86
CA GLU A 26 -10.28 -6.22 33.02
C GLU A 26 -11.49 -7.02 32.55
N GLU A 27 -11.51 -8.29 32.90
CA GLU A 27 -12.63 -9.20 32.70
C GLU A 27 -13.83 -8.82 33.58
N PRO A 28 -15.08 -8.92 33.08
CA PRO A 28 -16.25 -8.88 33.93
C PRO A 28 -16.56 -10.26 34.51
N LYS A 29 -16.43 -10.39 35.82
CA LYS A 29 -16.95 -11.51 36.62
C LYS A 29 -18.46 -11.58 36.52
N VAL A 30 -18.98 -12.67 36.02
CA VAL A 30 -20.40 -13.04 36.15
C VAL A 30 -20.57 -13.99 37.33
N SER A 31 -21.36 -13.56 38.31
CA SER A 31 -21.78 -14.34 39.46
C SER A 31 -23.15 -14.98 39.16
N PRO A 32 -23.42 -16.23 39.55
CA PRO A 32 -24.70 -16.86 39.33
C PRO A 32 -25.61 -16.64 40.52
N GLN A 33 -26.84 -16.22 40.28
CA GLN A 33 -27.93 -16.33 41.22
C GLN A 33 -29.07 -17.13 40.60
N ALA A 34 -29.40 -18.26 41.24
CA ALA A 34 -30.63 -18.95 41.06
C ALA A 34 -31.75 -18.33 41.92
N PRO A 35 -32.99 -18.53 41.59
CA PRO A 35 -33.98 -18.87 42.58
C PRO A 35 -34.76 -20.15 42.25
N ALA A 36 -34.99 -20.91 43.32
CA ALA A 36 -35.86 -22.05 43.38
C ALA A 36 -37.35 -21.62 43.39
N GLU A 37 -38.18 -22.39 42.74
CA GLU A 37 -39.59 -22.42 43.10
C GLU A 37 -40.22 -23.80 42.86
N GLU A 38 -41.10 -24.11 43.70
CA GLU A 38 -41.61 -25.36 44.24
C GLU A 38 -42.53 -26.14 43.29
N THR A 39 -42.58 -27.45 43.56
CA THR A 39 -43.52 -28.43 43.06
C THR A 39 -44.94 -28.25 43.60
N PRO A 40 -45.92 -28.80 42.90
CA PRO A 40 -46.97 -29.57 43.62
C PRO A 40 -47.06 -31.02 43.14
N LYS A 41 -47.16 -31.87 44.12
CA LYS A 41 -47.49 -33.32 44.05
C LYS A 41 -48.88 -33.50 43.51
N ALA A 42 -49.02 -34.46 42.61
CA ALA A 42 -50.29 -35.20 42.44
C ALA A 42 -49.95 -36.66 42.27
N SER A 43 -50.49 -37.43 43.18
CA SER A 43 -50.53 -38.90 43.27
C SER A 43 -51.55 -39.46 42.29
N VAL A 44 -51.21 -40.51 41.57
CA VAL A 44 -52.14 -41.54 41.18
C VAL A 44 -51.40 -42.84 40.78
N GLN A 45 -51.60 -43.84 41.55
CA GLN A 45 -51.81 -45.27 41.34
C GLN A 45 -51.06 -46.10 40.29
N ALA A 46 -50.57 -47.20 40.85
CA ALA A 46 -49.90 -48.31 40.23
C ALA A 46 -50.73 -49.08 39.19
N GLN A 47 -50.04 -49.44 38.10
CA GLN A 47 -50.41 -50.66 37.35
C GLN A 47 -49.15 -51.44 36.96
N GLN A 48 -49.23 -52.72 37.02
CA GLN A 48 -48.26 -53.81 37.03
C GLN A 48 -47.36 -53.91 35.75
N PRO A 49 -46.26 -54.67 35.84
CA PRO A 49 -45.12 -54.59 34.96
C PRO A 49 -45.19 -55.46 33.72
N ALA A 50 -44.85 -54.96 32.58
CA ALA A 50 -44.47 -55.69 31.37
C ALA A 50 -42.95 -55.62 31.18
N PRO A 51 -42.32 -56.44 30.36
CA PRO A 51 -40.99 -57.00 30.57
C PRO A 51 -39.90 -55.99 30.54
N LYS A 52 -39.13 -55.87 31.61
CA LYS A 52 -38.02 -54.95 31.87
C LYS A 52 -36.82 -55.03 30.90
N SER A 53 -36.83 -55.95 29.94
CA SER A 53 -35.69 -56.13 29.04
C SER A 53 -35.73 -55.25 27.74
N GLU A 54 -36.94 -55.08 27.18
CA GLU A 54 -37.06 -54.22 25.93
C GLU A 54 -37.04 -52.77 26.24
N GLU A 55 -37.53 -52.30 27.36
CA GLU A 55 -37.52 -50.89 27.77
C GLU A 55 -36.11 -50.45 28.14
N GLN A 56 -35.29 -51.30 28.73
CA GLN A 56 -33.88 -51.05 29.01
C GLN A 56 -33.02 -51.03 27.74
N GLU A 57 -33.36 -51.85 26.75
CA GLU A 57 -32.65 -51.86 25.47
C GLU A 57 -33.01 -50.66 24.61
N LEU A 58 -34.25 -50.17 24.67
CA LEU A 58 -34.70 -48.94 24.05
C LEU A 58 -34.05 -47.69 24.70
N LEU A 59 -33.98 -47.64 26.02
CA LEU A 59 -33.32 -46.56 26.75
C LEU A 59 -31.83 -46.48 26.38
N LYS A 60 -31.15 -47.60 26.29
CA LYS A 60 -29.75 -47.66 25.89
C LYS A 60 -29.52 -47.25 24.45
N LYS A 61 -30.42 -47.55 23.53
CA LYS A 61 -30.39 -47.07 22.14
C LYS A 61 -30.69 -45.59 22.03
N ILE A 62 -31.56 -45.05 22.87
CA ILE A 62 -31.84 -43.60 22.94
C ILE A 62 -30.58 -42.86 23.43
N GLU A 63 -29.95 -43.34 24.47
CA GLU A 63 -28.71 -42.76 25.02
C GLU A 63 -27.55 -42.80 24.01
N GLU A 64 -27.38 -43.91 23.27
CA GLU A 64 -26.41 -44.01 22.18
C GLU A 64 -26.73 -43.08 20.99
N LEU A 65 -28.00 -42.86 20.70
CA LEU A 65 -28.41 -41.93 19.62
C LEU A 65 -28.24 -40.48 20.04
N GLU A 66 -28.54 -40.15 21.29
CA GLU A 66 -28.26 -38.78 21.84
C GLU A 66 -26.79 -38.47 21.87
N ASP A 67 -25.93 -39.42 22.27
CA ASP A 67 -24.46 -39.25 22.22
C ASP A 67 -23.94 -39.07 20.80
N LYS A 68 -24.48 -39.84 19.83
CA LYS A 68 -24.12 -39.65 18.40
C LYS A 68 -24.61 -38.31 17.85
N LEU A 69 -25.80 -37.89 18.23
CA LEU A 69 -26.36 -36.59 17.83
C LEU A 69 -25.56 -35.43 18.40
N ASN A 70 -25.17 -35.51 19.66
CA ASN A 70 -24.33 -34.51 20.29
C ASN A 70 -22.95 -34.44 19.63
N LYS A 71 -22.27 -35.55 19.34
CA LYS A 71 -21.02 -35.60 18.61
C LYS A 71 -21.12 -35.03 17.19
N LEU A 72 -22.20 -35.38 16.45
CA LEU A 72 -22.46 -34.83 15.12
C LEU A 72 -22.75 -33.30 15.16
N THR A 73 -23.40 -32.84 16.22
CA THR A 73 -23.70 -31.41 16.41
C THR A 73 -22.45 -30.66 16.78
N GLU A 74 -21.59 -31.23 17.63
CA GLU A 74 -20.24 -30.66 17.95
C GLU A 74 -19.33 -30.64 16.72
N GLU A 75 -19.26 -31.72 15.95
CA GLU A 75 -18.53 -31.77 14.69
C GLU A 75 -19.06 -30.76 13.67
N SER A 76 -20.38 -30.60 13.53
CA SER A 76 -20.99 -29.67 12.60
C SER A 76 -20.74 -28.21 13.02
N THR A 77 -20.78 -27.94 14.34
CA THR A 77 -20.44 -26.59 14.89
C THR A 77 -18.95 -26.29 14.80
N ALA A 78 -18.10 -27.29 15.01
CA ALA A 78 -16.64 -27.14 14.79
C ALA A 78 -16.33 -26.93 13.31
N ARG A 79 -16.96 -27.68 12.40
CA ARG A 79 -16.84 -27.47 10.95
C ARG A 79 -17.36 -26.10 10.51
N LYS A 80 -18.50 -25.62 11.05
CA LYS A 80 -19.02 -24.28 10.78
C LYS A 80 -18.09 -23.17 11.33
N LYS A 81 -17.46 -23.39 12.48
CA LYS A 81 -16.44 -22.47 13.03
C LYS A 81 -15.13 -22.49 12.26
N LEU A 82 -14.81 -23.59 11.56
CA LEU A 82 -13.64 -23.73 10.70
C LEU A 82 -13.91 -23.32 9.24
N GLN A 83 -15.16 -23.26 8.82
CA GLN A 83 -15.53 -22.66 7.54
C GLN A 83 -15.58 -21.14 7.70
N ILE A 84 -14.42 -20.51 7.53
CA ILE A 84 -14.36 -19.09 7.19
C ILE A 84 -15.28 -18.89 5.99
N THR A 85 -16.30 -18.06 6.13
CA THR A 85 -17.23 -17.78 5.03
C THR A 85 -16.46 -17.22 3.83
N GLU A 86 -16.93 -17.43 2.61
CA GLU A 86 -16.30 -16.86 1.41
C GLU A 86 -16.19 -15.33 1.51
N GLU A 87 -17.09 -14.69 2.25
CA GLU A 87 -17.06 -13.26 2.53
C GLU A 87 -15.90 -12.88 3.46
N GLU A 88 -15.68 -13.61 4.56
CA GLU A 88 -14.55 -13.38 5.47
C GLU A 88 -13.19 -13.65 4.80
N LYS A 89 -13.14 -14.64 3.91
CA LYS A 89 -11.95 -14.86 3.05
C LYS A 89 -11.70 -13.67 2.15
N LYS A 90 -12.72 -13.17 1.46
CA LYS A 90 -12.61 -11.98 0.61
C LYS A 90 -12.17 -10.75 1.37
N GLU A 91 -12.73 -10.50 2.55
CA GLU A 91 -12.32 -9.38 3.41
C GLU A 91 -10.86 -9.50 3.85
N SER A 92 -10.41 -10.70 4.19
CA SER A 92 -9.01 -10.95 4.53
C SER A 92 -8.07 -10.71 3.34
N GLU A 93 -8.43 -11.22 2.17
CA GLU A 93 -7.72 -11.01 0.91
C GLU A 93 -7.63 -9.53 0.55
N GLN A 94 -8.74 -8.81 0.66
CA GLN A 94 -8.80 -7.38 0.38
C GLN A 94 -7.90 -6.57 1.32
N LYS A 95 -7.92 -6.87 2.62
CA LYS A 95 -7.04 -6.21 3.61
C LYS A 95 -5.55 -6.43 3.33
N VAL A 96 -5.18 -7.63 2.90
CA VAL A 96 -3.80 -7.93 2.51
C VAL A 96 -3.39 -7.14 1.26
N LEU A 97 -4.29 -7.05 0.27
CA LEU A 97 -4.05 -6.27 -0.95
C LEU A 97 -4.04 -4.76 -0.68
N GLU A 98 -4.91 -4.24 0.19
CA GLU A 98 -4.89 -2.84 0.64
C GLU A 98 -3.56 -2.47 1.30
N ALA A 99 -2.95 -3.40 2.04
CA ALA A 99 -1.63 -3.18 2.64
C ALA A 99 -0.50 -3.11 1.60
N VAL A 100 -0.68 -3.72 0.43
CA VAL A 100 0.28 -3.69 -0.69
C VAL A 100 0.12 -2.43 -1.53
N GLY A 101 -1.11 -2.00 -1.83
CA GLY A 101 -1.36 -0.80 -2.63
C GLY A 101 -2.82 -0.68 -3.10
N THR A 102 -3.22 0.52 -3.53
CA THR A 102 -4.55 0.80 -4.08
C THR A 102 -4.77 0.27 -5.50
N ASP A 103 -3.69 -0.10 -6.19
CA ASP A 103 -3.75 -0.52 -7.59
C ASP A 103 -4.41 -1.90 -7.78
N TYR A 104 -4.58 -2.65 -6.68
CA TYR A 104 -5.11 -4.01 -6.70
C TYR A 104 -6.58 -4.10 -6.29
N THR A 105 -7.15 -3.04 -5.73
CA THR A 105 -8.53 -3.00 -5.22
C THR A 105 -9.26 -1.77 -5.74
N LEU A 106 -10.56 -1.91 -6.02
CA LEU A 106 -11.42 -0.79 -6.41
C LEU A 106 -12.41 -0.49 -5.28
N GLU A 107 -12.73 0.80 -5.12
CA GLU A 107 -13.82 1.22 -4.23
C GLU A 107 -15.18 0.76 -4.78
N SER A 108 -16.07 0.37 -3.88
CA SER A 108 -17.44 0.00 -4.24
C SER A 108 -18.20 1.20 -4.80
N ARG A 109 -19.27 0.94 -5.53
CA ARG A 109 -20.13 1.99 -6.07
C ARG A 109 -20.60 2.95 -4.97
N HIS A 110 -20.56 4.27 -5.25
CA HIS A 110 -20.91 5.35 -4.32
C HIS A 110 -20.07 5.40 -3.04
N THR A 111 -18.88 4.81 -3.05
CA THR A 111 -17.92 4.92 -1.95
C THR A 111 -16.83 5.92 -2.33
N LEU A 112 -16.50 6.81 -1.40
CA LEU A 112 -15.36 7.71 -1.47
C LEU A 112 -14.24 7.14 -0.61
N GLY A 113 -13.15 6.74 -1.23
CA GLY A 113 -11.89 6.40 -0.57
C GLY A 113 -10.99 7.64 -0.51
N LEU A 114 -10.40 7.88 0.63
CA LEU A 114 -9.31 8.85 0.80
C LEU A 114 -8.08 8.07 1.25
N ASP A 115 -6.93 8.43 0.71
CA ASP A 115 -5.66 7.82 1.06
C ASP A 115 -4.66 8.92 1.37
N TYR A 116 -4.03 8.81 2.53
CA TYR A 116 -2.88 9.63 2.87
C TYR A 116 -1.63 8.76 2.88
N SER A 117 -0.62 9.16 2.12
CA SER A 117 0.67 8.52 2.14
C SER A 117 1.80 9.53 2.39
N PHE A 118 2.74 9.11 3.20
CA PHE A 118 4.00 9.81 3.45
C PHE A 118 5.15 8.91 3.03
N SER A 119 6.13 9.47 2.36
CA SER A 119 7.38 8.77 2.07
C SER A 119 8.58 9.68 2.27
N TYR A 120 9.64 9.09 2.79
CA TYR A 120 10.96 9.69 2.86
C TYR A 120 11.92 8.85 2.04
N SER A 121 12.65 9.47 1.12
CA SER A 121 13.71 8.81 0.36
C SER A 121 15.04 9.52 0.56
N TYR A 122 16.09 8.71 0.62
CA TYR A 122 17.48 9.10 0.74
C TYR A 122 18.25 8.50 -0.43
N THR A 123 18.91 9.35 -1.22
CA THR A 123 19.70 8.93 -2.37
C THR A 123 21.08 9.59 -2.28
N PRO A 124 22.12 8.84 -1.84
CA PRO A 124 23.47 9.35 -1.85
C PRO A 124 24.05 9.34 -3.27
N SER A 125 24.85 10.33 -3.57
CA SER A 125 25.60 10.47 -4.81
C SER A 125 26.97 11.09 -4.55
N GLU A 126 27.90 10.91 -5.48
CA GLU A 126 29.20 11.52 -5.44
C GLU A 126 29.30 12.55 -6.57
N ALA A 127 29.83 13.71 -6.28
CA ALA A 127 30.11 14.75 -7.27
C ALA A 127 31.59 15.16 -7.26
N LEU A 128 32.12 15.42 -8.44
CA LEU A 128 33.44 16.01 -8.61
C LEU A 128 33.30 17.53 -8.51
N ARG A 129 33.90 18.13 -7.48
CA ARG A 129 34.00 19.58 -7.34
C ARG A 129 35.38 20.03 -7.80
N GLN A 130 35.39 21.04 -8.67
CA GLN A 130 36.60 21.69 -9.08
C GLN A 130 36.86 22.89 -8.14
N THR A 131 37.57 22.61 -7.05
CA THR A 131 38.32 23.60 -6.27
C THR A 131 39.73 23.67 -6.87
N PRO A 132 40.70 24.46 -6.36
CA PRO A 132 42.04 24.43 -6.93
C PRO A 132 42.59 23.03 -7.13
N ASP A 133 42.16 22.07 -6.31
CA ASP A 133 42.38 20.63 -6.46
C ASP A 133 41.05 19.95 -6.72
N LEU A 134 41.03 18.86 -7.54
CA LEU A 134 39.85 18.02 -7.77
C LEU A 134 39.51 17.26 -6.50
N GLU A 135 38.33 17.52 -5.93
CA GLU A 135 37.83 16.88 -4.74
C GLU A 135 36.52 16.11 -5.03
N ILE A 136 36.43 14.86 -4.58
CA ILE A 136 35.19 14.14 -4.59
C ILE A 136 34.38 14.53 -3.35
N ILE A 137 33.17 15.02 -3.57
CA ILE A 137 32.27 15.41 -2.48
C ILE A 137 31.12 14.44 -2.43
N ASP A 138 30.85 13.95 -1.24
CA ASP A 138 29.65 13.18 -0.97
C ASP A 138 28.45 14.14 -0.99
N GLN A 139 27.46 13.82 -1.80
CA GLN A 139 26.18 14.51 -1.86
C GLN A 139 25.06 13.57 -1.44
N ALA A 140 23.98 14.13 -0.95
CA ALA A 140 22.80 13.34 -0.60
C ALA A 140 21.52 14.12 -0.93
N ASP A 141 20.65 13.49 -1.70
CA ASP A 141 19.30 13.96 -1.96
C ASP A 141 18.32 13.33 -0.97
N HIS A 142 17.57 14.20 -0.32
CA HIS A 142 16.52 13.82 0.61
C HIS A 142 15.19 14.33 0.06
N THR A 143 14.20 13.44 -0.05
CA THR A 143 12.86 13.83 -0.49
C THR A 143 11.82 13.34 0.52
N LEU A 144 11.04 14.28 1.04
CA LEU A 144 9.84 13.99 1.83
C LEU A 144 8.62 14.28 0.95
N ARG A 145 7.81 13.27 0.74
CA ARG A 145 6.63 13.40 -0.11
C ARG A 145 5.38 13.00 0.67
N ASN A 146 4.42 13.90 0.73
CA ASN A 146 3.09 13.68 1.28
C ASN A 146 2.12 13.65 0.13
N VAL A 147 1.29 12.61 0.01
CA VAL A 147 0.29 12.51 -1.05
C VAL A 147 -1.07 12.31 -0.44
N ILE A 148 -2.02 13.13 -0.86
CA ILE A 148 -3.44 12.94 -0.60
C ILE A 148 -4.08 12.46 -1.88
N SER A 149 -4.70 11.28 -1.84
CA SER A 149 -5.42 10.71 -2.98
C SER A 149 -6.89 10.49 -2.63
N ALA A 150 -7.75 10.71 -3.62
CA ALA A 150 -9.17 10.44 -3.52
C ALA A 150 -9.58 9.46 -4.63
N TYR A 151 -10.41 8.48 -4.27
CA TYR A 151 -10.93 7.44 -5.15
C TYR A 151 -12.44 7.45 -5.04
N TYR A 152 -13.16 7.51 -6.15
CA TYR A 152 -14.61 7.45 -6.14
C TYR A 152 -15.11 6.31 -7.02
N GLY A 153 -15.89 5.41 -6.44
CA GLY A 153 -16.52 4.30 -7.13
C GLY A 153 -17.72 4.76 -7.96
N LEU A 154 -17.54 4.95 -9.28
CA LEU A 154 -18.62 5.23 -10.22
C LEU A 154 -19.52 4.01 -10.42
N ARG A 155 -18.90 2.85 -10.52
CA ARG A 155 -19.52 1.53 -10.59
C ARG A 155 -18.69 0.56 -9.78
N ASP A 156 -19.23 -0.60 -9.49
CA ASP A 156 -18.49 -1.65 -8.77
C ASP A 156 -17.22 -2.14 -9.48
N ASN A 157 -17.04 -1.78 -10.73
CA ASN A 157 -15.90 -2.17 -11.55
C ASN A 157 -15.18 -0.97 -12.21
N LEU A 158 -15.52 0.27 -11.80
CA LEU A 158 -14.98 1.49 -12.41
C LEU A 158 -14.81 2.57 -11.34
N ASN A 159 -13.58 3.01 -11.12
CA ASN A 159 -13.23 4.12 -10.24
C ASN A 159 -12.64 5.27 -11.02
N ILE A 160 -12.84 6.47 -10.51
CA ILE A 160 -12.01 7.63 -10.82
C ILE A 160 -11.13 7.96 -9.62
N ASN A 161 -9.94 8.48 -9.87
CA ASN A 161 -9.03 8.88 -8.82
C ASN A 161 -8.35 10.20 -9.15
N ALA A 162 -7.93 10.91 -8.11
CA ALA A 162 -7.10 12.09 -8.21
C ALA A 162 -6.10 12.11 -7.05
N SER A 163 -4.89 12.60 -7.27
CA SER A 163 -3.89 12.73 -6.23
C SER A 163 -3.16 14.07 -6.29
N ILE A 164 -2.84 14.58 -5.12
CA ILE A 164 -2.11 15.84 -4.92
C ILE A 164 -0.90 15.55 -4.02
N PRO A 165 0.32 15.61 -4.56
CA PRO A 165 1.53 15.48 -3.77
C PRO A 165 2.02 16.83 -3.27
N PHE A 166 2.52 16.85 -2.04
CA PHE A 166 3.33 17.93 -1.45
C PHE A 166 4.73 17.39 -1.25
N VAL A 167 5.71 18.06 -1.84
CA VAL A 167 7.10 17.59 -1.90
C VAL A 167 8.00 18.61 -1.21
N TYR A 168 8.77 18.14 -0.24
CA TYR A 168 9.90 18.86 0.33
C TYR A 168 11.17 18.10 -0.04
N ARG A 169 12.11 18.79 -0.65
CA ARG A 169 13.41 18.24 -1.03
C ARG A 169 14.51 19.07 -0.40
N TYR A 170 15.58 18.41 0.03
CA TYR A 170 16.82 19.06 0.31
C TYR A 170 17.99 18.23 -0.19
N THR A 171 19.00 18.89 -0.71
CA THR A 171 20.23 18.30 -1.19
C THR A 171 21.37 18.80 -0.33
N ASP A 172 22.09 17.90 0.31
CA ASP A 172 23.35 18.19 0.98
C ASP A 172 24.47 18.06 -0.05
N MET A 173 25.11 19.16 -0.37
CA MET A 173 26.21 19.23 -1.35
C MET A 173 27.59 19.10 -0.70
N GLY A 174 27.67 18.67 0.55
CA GLY A 174 28.92 18.65 1.33
C GLY A 174 29.41 20.06 1.68
N ALA A 175 30.48 20.14 2.48
CA ALA A 175 31.13 21.38 2.87
C ALA A 175 30.21 22.53 3.31
N SER A 176 29.09 22.23 3.99
CA SER A 176 28.12 23.18 4.55
C SER A 176 27.21 23.88 3.53
N THR A 177 27.12 23.41 2.31
CA THR A 177 26.18 23.92 1.32
C THR A 177 24.94 23.00 1.26
N GLN A 178 23.79 23.57 1.56
CA GLN A 178 22.50 22.86 1.49
C GLN A 178 21.54 23.72 0.68
N ILE A 179 20.80 23.07 -0.21
CA ILE A 179 19.68 23.67 -0.95
C ILE A 179 18.42 22.92 -0.54
N ASP A 180 17.37 23.64 -0.22
CA ASP A 180 16.07 23.05 0.09
C ASP A 180 14.93 23.79 -0.60
N ASP A 181 13.86 23.06 -0.90
CA ASP A 181 12.68 23.57 -1.55
C ASP A 181 11.43 22.78 -1.17
N ALA A 182 10.29 23.46 -1.12
CA ALA A 182 9.01 22.86 -0.78
C ALA A 182 7.90 23.43 -1.67
N ASP A 183 7.19 22.56 -2.36
CA ASP A 183 6.06 22.96 -3.21
C ASP A 183 5.11 21.77 -3.46
N ILE A 184 3.99 22.05 -4.14
CA ILE A 184 3.14 21.02 -4.71
C ILE A 184 3.93 20.31 -5.81
N GLY A 185 3.80 18.98 -5.87
CA GLY A 185 4.33 18.20 -6.99
C GLY A 185 3.31 18.06 -8.13
N ASP A 186 3.57 17.16 -9.05
CA ASP A 186 2.68 16.90 -10.18
C ASP A 186 1.41 16.18 -9.71
N MET A 187 0.26 16.83 -9.87
CA MET A 187 -1.06 16.24 -9.63
C MET A 187 -1.34 15.16 -10.66
N SER A 188 -2.14 14.16 -10.29
CA SER A 188 -2.61 13.17 -11.25
C SER A 188 -4.10 12.92 -11.15
N ILE A 189 -4.69 12.56 -12.29
CA ILE A 189 -6.08 12.14 -12.41
C ILE A 189 -6.09 10.83 -13.19
N GLY A 190 -6.92 9.87 -12.76
CA GLY A 190 -6.95 8.58 -13.41
C GLY A 190 -8.29 7.87 -13.31
N ILE A 191 -8.36 6.75 -13.99
CA ILE A 191 -9.46 5.79 -13.95
C ILE A 191 -8.90 4.41 -13.71
N GLY A 192 -9.61 3.63 -12.90
CA GLY A 192 -9.32 2.20 -12.66
C GLY A 192 -10.51 1.38 -13.13
N TYR A 193 -10.26 0.31 -13.86
CA TYR A 193 -11.26 -0.60 -14.41
C TYR A 193 -10.94 -2.04 -14.11
N GLN A 194 -11.90 -2.76 -13.53
CA GLN A 194 -11.85 -4.19 -13.27
C GLN A 194 -12.85 -4.91 -14.15
N PRO A 195 -12.44 -5.64 -15.20
CA PRO A 195 -13.36 -6.20 -16.20
C PRO A 195 -14.32 -7.22 -15.64
N TYR A 196 -13.93 -7.94 -14.58
CA TYR A 196 -14.76 -8.94 -13.92
C TYR A 196 -14.49 -8.99 -12.42
N LYS A 197 -15.53 -9.31 -11.64
CA LYS A 197 -15.39 -9.58 -10.21
C LYS A 197 -14.82 -10.99 -10.03
N ALA A 198 -13.56 -11.09 -9.63
CA ALA A 198 -12.97 -12.38 -9.30
C ALA A 198 -13.63 -12.98 -8.05
N LYS A 199 -13.79 -14.28 -8.04
CA LYS A 199 -14.14 -15.04 -6.84
C LYS A 199 -12.90 -15.27 -5.98
N ALA A 200 -13.10 -15.64 -4.73
CA ALA A 200 -11.99 -15.98 -3.84
C ALA A 200 -11.06 -17.02 -4.48
N GLY A 201 -9.75 -16.75 -4.50
CA GLY A 201 -8.74 -17.60 -5.13
C GLY A 201 -8.63 -17.53 -6.66
N GLU A 202 -9.49 -16.78 -7.35
CA GLU A 202 -9.34 -16.49 -8.77
C GLU A 202 -8.36 -15.33 -9.00
N LEU A 203 -7.87 -15.22 -10.25
CA LEU A 203 -7.03 -14.10 -10.66
C LEU A 203 -7.86 -12.81 -10.71
N THR A 204 -7.47 -11.82 -9.93
CA THR A 204 -8.00 -10.45 -10.02
C THR A 204 -7.16 -9.65 -10.98
N SER A 205 -7.79 -8.87 -11.87
CA SER A 205 -7.11 -8.01 -12.84
C SER A 205 -7.72 -6.61 -12.79
N THR A 206 -6.89 -5.60 -12.60
CA THR A 206 -7.28 -4.19 -12.62
C THR A 206 -6.46 -3.45 -13.67
N PHE A 207 -7.10 -2.67 -14.52
CA PHE A 207 -6.45 -1.84 -15.52
C PHE A 207 -6.60 -0.38 -15.14
N GLY A 208 -5.51 0.37 -15.25
CA GLY A 208 -5.45 1.78 -14.93
C GLY A 208 -5.06 2.63 -16.13
N PHE A 209 -5.63 3.83 -16.21
CA PHE A 209 -5.14 4.91 -17.05
C PHE A 209 -5.06 6.18 -16.21
N SER A 210 -3.94 6.88 -16.25
CA SER A 210 -3.77 8.13 -15.53
C SER A 210 -3.01 9.18 -16.35
N VAL A 211 -3.28 10.43 -16.03
CA VAL A 211 -2.60 11.60 -16.58
C VAL A 211 -1.99 12.36 -15.43
N SER A 212 -0.67 12.56 -15.49
CA SER A 212 0.06 13.46 -14.59
C SER A 212 0.12 14.84 -15.21
N LEU A 213 -0.21 15.84 -14.41
CA LEU A 213 -0.23 17.26 -14.79
C LEU A 213 1.02 17.95 -14.27
N PRO A 214 1.70 18.80 -15.06
CA PRO A 214 2.91 19.50 -14.63
C PRO A 214 2.56 20.68 -13.72
N THR A 215 2.05 20.37 -12.52
CA THR A 215 1.67 21.38 -11.52
C THR A 215 2.80 21.66 -10.54
N GLY A 216 3.77 20.76 -10.46
CA GLY A 216 4.97 20.94 -9.67
C GLY A 216 5.99 21.84 -10.37
N ARG A 217 6.99 22.25 -9.62
CA ARG A 217 8.10 23.07 -10.15
C ARG A 217 8.93 22.25 -11.14
N SER A 218 9.01 22.74 -12.38
CA SER A 218 9.68 22.06 -13.50
C SER A 218 11.19 22.06 -13.33
N PRO A 219 11.90 20.93 -13.49
CA PRO A 219 13.35 20.87 -13.46
C PRO A 219 14.03 21.61 -14.65
N TYR A 220 13.25 22.01 -15.64
CA TYR A 220 13.71 22.66 -16.87
C TYR A 220 13.56 24.19 -16.86
N GLU A 221 12.99 24.75 -15.77
CA GLU A 221 12.68 26.17 -15.63
C GLU A 221 13.28 26.79 -14.36
N ILE A 222 13.91 25.96 -13.52
CA ILE A 222 14.54 26.39 -12.27
C ILE A 222 16.04 26.63 -12.43
N ASN A 223 16.59 27.44 -11.56
CA ASN A 223 18.04 27.53 -11.38
C ASN A 223 18.50 26.36 -10.49
N SER A 224 19.10 25.34 -11.10
CA SER A 224 19.55 24.12 -10.40
C SER A 224 20.65 24.35 -9.35
N GLU A 225 21.28 25.56 -9.32
CA GLU A 225 22.26 25.92 -8.28
C GLU A 225 21.60 26.40 -6.97
N THR A 226 20.36 26.88 -7.04
CA THR A 226 19.67 27.52 -5.91
C THR A 226 18.27 26.96 -5.63
N GLU A 227 17.70 26.16 -6.54
CA GLU A 227 16.34 25.68 -6.48
C GLU A 227 16.27 24.19 -6.79
N LEU A 228 15.29 23.50 -6.20
CA LEU A 228 15.00 22.09 -6.45
C LEU A 228 13.63 21.92 -7.10
N SER A 229 13.55 20.98 -8.06
CA SER A 229 12.29 20.65 -8.71
C SER A 229 11.40 19.81 -7.78
N THR A 230 10.09 20.04 -7.82
CA THR A 230 9.09 19.25 -7.11
C THR A 230 8.20 18.41 -8.04
N GLY A 231 8.25 18.71 -9.36
CA GLY A 231 7.56 18.00 -10.42
C GLY A 231 8.48 17.55 -11.55
N ASN A 232 7.89 16.94 -12.58
CA ASN A 232 8.59 16.49 -13.79
C ASN A 232 8.54 17.54 -14.92
N GLY A 233 7.68 18.56 -14.77
CA GLY A 233 7.50 19.64 -15.72
C GLY A 233 6.79 19.28 -17.02
N THR A 234 6.25 18.07 -17.16
CA THR A 234 5.58 17.60 -18.38
C THR A 234 4.35 16.77 -18.09
N TYR A 235 3.43 16.73 -19.06
CA TYR A 235 2.32 15.78 -19.03
C TYR A 235 2.83 14.36 -19.25
N ALA A 236 2.38 13.43 -18.41
CA ALA A 236 2.66 12.01 -18.58
C ALA A 236 1.34 11.21 -18.63
N PHE A 237 1.25 10.31 -19.59
CA PHE A 237 0.11 9.40 -19.77
C PHE A 237 0.56 7.99 -19.40
N THR A 238 -0.07 7.40 -18.39
CA THR A 238 0.31 6.07 -17.90
C THR A 238 -0.84 5.09 -18.09
N VAL A 239 -0.53 3.94 -18.67
CA VAL A 239 -1.40 2.76 -18.71
C VAL A 239 -0.78 1.70 -17.81
N SER A 240 -1.60 1.07 -16.98
CA SER A 240 -1.16 0.02 -16.05
C SER A 240 -2.09 -1.18 -16.04
N GLY A 241 -1.53 -2.34 -15.71
CA GLY A 241 -2.26 -3.55 -15.41
C GLY A 241 -1.74 -4.15 -14.13
N SER A 242 -2.61 -4.33 -13.15
CA SER A 242 -2.31 -4.91 -11.85
C SER A 242 -3.07 -6.22 -11.69
N PHE A 243 -2.38 -7.23 -11.22
CA PHE A 243 -2.89 -8.59 -11.10
C PHE A 243 -2.58 -9.13 -9.72
N SER A 244 -3.54 -9.85 -9.14
CA SER A 244 -3.32 -10.55 -7.87
C SER A 244 -4.02 -11.89 -7.86
N LYS A 245 -3.40 -12.86 -7.17
CA LYS A 245 -3.96 -14.19 -6.96
C LYS A 245 -3.67 -14.65 -5.54
N VAL A 246 -4.73 -15.07 -4.88
CA VAL A 246 -4.64 -15.67 -3.56
C VAL A 246 -4.37 -17.15 -3.66
N VAL A 247 -3.34 -17.61 -2.97
CA VAL A 247 -2.98 -19.00 -2.78
C VAL A 247 -2.78 -19.19 -1.27
N ASP A 248 -3.92 -19.30 -0.56
CA ASP A 248 -4.00 -19.34 0.91
C ASP A 248 -2.79 -20.04 1.58
N PRO A 249 -2.04 -19.40 2.48
CA PRO A 249 -2.27 -18.06 3.07
C PRO A 249 -1.48 -16.89 2.40
N VAL A 250 -0.99 -17.09 1.21
CA VAL A 250 -0.14 -16.14 0.46
C VAL A 250 -0.94 -15.47 -0.64
N VAL A 251 -0.74 -14.18 -0.83
CA VAL A 251 -1.23 -13.42 -1.98
C VAL A 251 -0.04 -13.08 -2.87
N ALA A 252 -0.03 -13.60 -4.09
CA ALA A 252 0.89 -13.19 -5.13
C ALA A 252 0.30 -12.00 -5.89
N PHE A 253 1.09 -10.98 -6.14
CA PHE A 253 0.69 -9.79 -6.89
C PHE A 253 1.79 -9.36 -7.84
N TRP A 254 1.39 -8.79 -8.99
CA TRP A 254 2.31 -8.20 -9.96
C TRP A 254 1.62 -7.08 -10.74
N ASN A 255 2.41 -6.17 -11.25
CA ASN A 255 1.93 -5.10 -12.11
C ASN A 255 2.88 -4.85 -13.26
N VAL A 256 2.34 -4.27 -14.32
CA VAL A 256 3.07 -3.74 -15.46
C VAL A 256 2.55 -2.34 -15.76
N SER A 257 3.41 -1.44 -16.18
CA SER A 257 3.03 -0.08 -16.55
C SER A 257 3.84 0.43 -17.72
N TYR A 258 3.23 1.29 -18.51
CA TYR A 258 3.87 2.05 -19.57
C TYR A 258 3.48 3.52 -19.40
N SER A 259 4.47 4.40 -19.39
CA SER A 259 4.28 5.85 -19.26
C SER A 259 4.93 6.57 -20.43
N HIS A 260 4.10 7.33 -21.15
CA HIS A 260 4.52 8.22 -22.24
C HIS A 260 4.54 9.65 -21.74
N ARG A 261 5.65 10.36 -21.95
CA ARG A 261 5.83 11.77 -21.55
C ARG A 261 5.81 12.66 -22.78
N LEU A 262 5.05 13.75 -22.69
CA LEU A 262 5.03 14.73 -23.79
C LEU A 262 6.33 15.54 -23.81
N PRO A 263 6.85 15.85 -25.02
CA PRO A 263 8.03 16.69 -25.13
C PRO A 263 7.68 18.14 -24.72
N LEU A 264 8.64 18.78 -24.10
CA LEU A 264 8.59 20.21 -23.78
C LEU A 264 9.29 20.98 -24.88
N SER A 265 8.67 22.05 -25.37
CA SER A 265 9.21 22.93 -26.40
C SER A 265 8.86 24.38 -26.12
N GLY A 266 9.68 25.29 -26.60
CA GLY A 266 9.52 26.73 -26.33
C GLY A 266 10.05 27.12 -24.95
N LEU A 267 11.03 26.37 -24.45
CA LEU A 267 11.76 26.69 -23.25
C LEU A 267 12.83 27.73 -23.63
N ASP A 268 12.83 28.90 -22.97
CA ASP A 268 13.87 29.92 -23.12
C ASP A 268 14.75 29.97 -21.86
N HIS A 269 15.11 28.76 -21.37
CA HIS A 269 15.84 28.64 -20.11
C HIS A 269 17.35 28.71 -20.33
N TYR A 270 18.01 29.68 -19.71
CA TYR A 270 19.44 29.85 -19.73
C TYR A 270 20.12 28.87 -18.77
N VAL A 271 20.72 27.82 -19.31
CA VAL A 271 21.52 26.87 -18.50
C VAL A 271 22.90 27.43 -18.22
N SER A 272 23.38 28.33 -19.10
CA SER A 272 24.59 29.13 -18.94
C SER A 272 24.50 30.39 -19.77
N SER A 273 25.49 31.31 -19.67
CA SER A 273 25.55 32.50 -20.51
C SER A 273 25.57 32.22 -22.03
N THR A 274 25.80 30.97 -22.45
CA THR A 274 26.00 30.59 -23.84
C THR A 274 24.89 29.62 -24.35
N TYR A 275 24.30 28.81 -23.47
CA TYR A 275 23.38 27.76 -23.86
C TYR A 275 21.98 28.01 -23.32
N ILE A 276 21.02 28.10 -24.24
CA ILE A 276 19.59 28.23 -23.95
C ILE A 276 18.94 26.89 -24.27
N LEU A 277 18.25 26.28 -23.29
CA LEU A 277 17.48 25.06 -23.48
C LEU A 277 16.19 25.43 -24.18
N GLU A 278 15.96 24.86 -25.37
CA GLU A 278 14.77 25.14 -26.20
C GLU A 278 13.74 24.00 -26.14
N LYS A 279 14.24 22.75 -26.08
CA LYS A 279 13.39 21.57 -26.15
C LYS A 279 13.97 20.43 -25.35
N VAL A 280 13.07 19.69 -24.67
CA VAL A 280 13.37 18.43 -23.97
C VAL A 280 12.42 17.36 -24.47
N GLU A 281 12.97 16.27 -24.97
CA GLU A 281 12.23 15.07 -25.40
C GLU A 281 12.49 13.97 -24.38
N LEU A 282 11.58 13.83 -23.41
CA LEU A 282 11.69 12.83 -22.35
C LEU A 282 11.41 11.44 -22.89
N GLY A 283 12.20 10.48 -22.45
CA GLY A 283 11.97 9.08 -22.82
C GLY A 283 10.77 8.46 -22.11
N ASP A 284 10.17 7.48 -22.76
CA ASP A 284 9.10 6.66 -22.18
C ASP A 284 9.65 5.72 -21.11
N SER A 285 8.77 5.30 -20.21
CA SER A 285 9.12 4.37 -19.15
C SER A 285 8.26 3.11 -19.19
N VAL A 286 8.87 1.96 -18.91
CA VAL A 286 8.19 0.69 -18.71
C VAL A 286 8.51 0.19 -17.32
N GLY A 287 7.47 -0.06 -16.53
CA GLY A 287 7.57 -0.58 -15.18
C GLY A 287 7.08 -2.02 -15.05
N PHE A 288 7.70 -2.77 -14.17
CA PHE A 288 7.27 -4.09 -13.72
C PHE A 288 7.47 -4.19 -12.21
N GLY A 289 6.47 -4.70 -11.52
CA GLY A 289 6.54 -5.01 -10.11
C GLY A 289 5.99 -6.42 -9.85
N ALA A 290 6.54 -7.11 -8.86
CA ALA A 290 6.01 -8.38 -8.39
C ALA A 290 6.31 -8.57 -6.91
N GLY A 291 5.43 -9.28 -6.20
CA GLY A 291 5.64 -9.54 -4.79
C GLY A 291 4.71 -10.60 -4.23
N LEU A 292 4.96 -10.88 -2.96
CA LEU A 292 4.18 -11.79 -2.16
C LEU A 292 3.75 -11.07 -0.88
N ALA A 293 2.51 -11.28 -0.48
CA ALA A 293 2.01 -10.84 0.80
C ALA A 293 1.46 -12.03 1.58
N TYR A 294 1.65 -12.01 2.90
CA TYR A 294 1.27 -13.07 3.79
C TYR A 294 0.45 -12.52 4.97
N ALA A 295 -0.74 -13.09 5.19
CA ALA A 295 -1.57 -12.77 6.34
C ALA A 295 -1.05 -13.54 7.58
N MET A 296 -0.28 -12.88 8.44
CA MET A 296 0.19 -13.47 9.70
C MET A 296 -0.96 -13.67 10.69
N SER A 297 -1.93 -12.77 10.66
CA SER A 297 -3.16 -12.83 11.44
C SER A 297 -4.25 -11.99 10.76
N TYR A 298 -5.47 -12.01 11.29
CA TYR A 298 -6.56 -11.14 10.81
C TYR A 298 -6.30 -9.63 10.96
N LYS A 299 -5.26 -9.24 11.71
CA LYS A 299 -4.86 -7.84 11.90
C LYS A 299 -3.51 -7.49 11.29
N LEU A 300 -2.67 -8.47 11.02
CA LEU A 300 -1.29 -8.24 10.63
C LEU A 300 -0.96 -8.98 9.35
N SER A 301 -0.45 -8.25 8.38
CA SER A 301 0.10 -8.78 7.14
C SER A 301 1.53 -8.30 6.92
N VAL A 302 2.32 -9.09 6.23
CA VAL A 302 3.66 -8.73 5.77
C VAL A 302 3.74 -8.91 4.27
N ASN A 303 4.53 -8.09 3.61
CA ASN A 303 4.77 -8.24 2.17
C ASN A 303 6.24 -8.04 1.82
N ALA A 304 6.63 -8.66 0.72
CA ALA A 304 7.91 -8.44 0.06
C ALA A 304 7.66 -8.21 -1.42
N SER A 305 8.34 -7.23 -2.01
CA SER A 305 8.17 -6.85 -3.40
C SER A 305 9.50 -6.58 -4.08
N PHE A 306 9.50 -6.78 -5.38
CA PHE A 306 10.54 -6.36 -6.31
C PHE A 306 9.92 -5.41 -7.31
N ASN A 307 10.59 -4.30 -7.59
CA ASN A 307 10.18 -3.32 -8.57
C ASN A 307 11.32 -3.08 -9.56
N TYR A 308 10.95 -2.92 -10.82
CA TYR A 308 11.87 -2.66 -11.91
C TYR A 308 11.25 -1.60 -12.82
N MET A 309 12.00 -0.57 -13.18
CA MET A 309 11.60 0.46 -14.13
C MET A 309 12.74 0.71 -15.11
N TYR A 310 12.44 0.59 -16.39
CA TYR A 310 13.30 1.02 -17.47
C TYR A 310 12.78 2.35 -17.99
N THR A 311 13.63 3.36 -18.08
CA THR A 311 13.31 4.65 -18.67
C THR A 311 14.29 4.94 -19.80
N ARG A 312 13.74 5.16 -21.00
CA ARG A 312 14.51 5.56 -22.16
C ARG A 312 15.15 6.93 -21.91
N GLY A 313 16.31 7.15 -22.50
CA GLY A 313 17.07 8.40 -22.38
C GLY A 313 16.31 9.62 -22.83
N THR A 314 16.76 10.77 -22.39
CA THR A 314 16.18 12.09 -22.67
C THR A 314 17.08 12.83 -23.65
N ASP A 315 16.48 13.45 -24.69
CA ASP A 315 17.17 14.28 -25.67
C ASP A 315 16.96 15.75 -25.32
N TYR A 316 18.06 16.50 -25.22
CA TYR A 316 18.06 17.96 -24.96
C TYR A 316 18.50 18.70 -26.21
N THR A 317 17.73 19.72 -26.61
CA THR A 317 18.06 20.63 -27.73
C THR A 317 18.35 22.01 -27.19
N TYR A 318 19.50 22.53 -27.53
CA TYR A 318 19.97 23.87 -27.15
C TYR A 318 20.11 24.77 -28.40
N SER A 319 19.79 26.08 -28.26
CA SER A 319 19.80 27.05 -29.38
C SER A 319 21.12 27.15 -30.09
N ASN A 320 22.22 27.02 -29.35
CA ASN A 320 23.58 27.24 -29.88
C ASN A 320 24.36 25.93 -30.12
N LEU A 321 23.68 24.78 -30.07
CA LEU A 321 24.30 23.47 -30.34
C LEU A 321 23.67 22.83 -31.57
N ALA A 322 24.53 22.44 -32.53
CA ALA A 322 24.06 21.75 -33.74
C ALA A 322 23.62 20.31 -33.49
N ALA A 323 24.07 19.70 -32.39
CA ALA A 323 23.72 18.34 -32.01
C ALA A 323 22.92 18.31 -30.72
N LYS A 324 21.93 17.40 -30.63
CA LYS A 324 21.21 17.13 -29.39
C LYS A 324 22.13 16.47 -28.37
N ILE A 325 22.03 16.86 -27.13
CA ILE A 325 22.65 16.15 -26.00
C ILE A 325 21.72 15.04 -25.57
N LYS A 326 22.22 13.83 -25.52
CA LYS A 326 21.46 12.66 -25.11
C LYS A 326 21.88 12.21 -23.72
N ARG A 327 20.90 12.07 -22.85
CA ARG A 327 21.06 11.32 -21.61
C ARG A 327 20.80 9.86 -21.88
N GLU A 328 21.60 8.97 -21.34
CA GLU A 328 21.42 7.53 -21.50
C GLU A 328 20.15 7.00 -20.84
N ASP A 329 19.75 5.82 -21.26
CA ASP A 329 18.65 5.06 -20.64
C ASP A 329 18.99 4.75 -19.18
N THR A 330 17.98 4.72 -18.34
CA THR A 330 18.15 4.37 -16.92
C THR A 330 17.34 3.15 -16.55
N VAL A 331 17.89 2.39 -15.61
CA VAL A 331 17.24 1.24 -15.00
C VAL A 331 17.19 1.46 -13.48
N ASP A 332 16.00 1.48 -12.93
CA ASP A 332 15.77 1.55 -11.50
C ASP A 332 15.18 0.22 -11.03
N ALA A 333 15.88 -0.48 -10.16
CA ALA A 333 15.41 -1.71 -9.55
C ALA A 333 15.53 -1.62 -8.02
N GLY A 334 14.58 -2.21 -7.31
CA GLY A 334 14.56 -2.19 -5.87
C GLY A 334 13.79 -3.34 -5.27
N ILE A 335 14.07 -3.63 -4.01
CA ILE A 335 13.30 -4.55 -3.17
C ILE A 335 12.61 -3.77 -2.06
N GLY A 336 11.38 -4.18 -1.74
CA GLY A 336 10.59 -3.58 -0.69
C GLY A 336 10.09 -4.62 0.31
N PHE A 337 9.96 -4.20 1.55
CA PHE A 337 9.33 -4.97 2.62
C PHE A 337 8.30 -4.09 3.29
N GLY A 338 7.14 -4.65 3.60
CA GLY A 338 6.06 -3.90 4.21
C GLY A 338 5.33 -4.70 5.28
N VAL A 339 4.72 -3.95 6.18
CA VAL A 339 3.84 -4.46 7.23
C VAL A 339 2.53 -3.71 7.15
N GLY A 340 1.44 -4.45 7.05
CA GLY A 340 0.08 -3.93 7.12
C GLY A 340 -0.56 -4.27 8.45
N TRP A 341 -1.11 -3.27 9.14
CA TRP A 341 -1.83 -3.43 10.39
C TRP A 341 -3.26 -2.92 10.26
N SER A 342 -4.23 -3.85 10.30
CA SER A 342 -5.66 -3.52 10.27
C SER A 342 -6.11 -2.99 11.62
N ILE A 343 -6.24 -1.65 11.72
CA ILE A 343 -6.71 -0.95 12.91
C ILE A 343 -8.23 -1.13 13.06
N SER A 344 -8.95 -1.14 11.94
CA SER A 344 -10.39 -1.38 11.87
C SER A 344 -10.73 -2.29 10.68
N GLN A 345 -12.01 -2.63 10.51
CA GLN A 345 -12.46 -3.39 9.34
C GLN A 345 -12.23 -2.66 8.01
N LYS A 346 -12.14 -1.32 8.05
CA LYS A 346 -12.02 -0.45 6.87
C LYS A 346 -10.72 0.32 6.78
N THR A 347 -9.80 0.14 7.72
CA THR A 347 -8.57 0.94 7.77
C THR A 347 -7.39 0.04 8.08
N THR A 348 -6.47 -0.08 7.14
CA THR A 348 -5.21 -0.80 7.28
C THR A 348 -4.05 0.17 7.18
N LEU A 349 -3.34 0.35 8.27
CA LEU A 349 -2.10 1.11 8.30
C LEU A 349 -1.00 0.30 7.63
N SER A 350 -0.28 0.88 6.68
CA SER A 350 0.85 0.23 6.02
C SER A 350 2.14 1.00 6.28
N VAL A 351 3.18 0.28 6.64
CA VAL A 351 4.55 0.80 6.78
C VAL A 351 5.46 -0.01 5.88
N GLY A 352 6.26 0.64 5.08
CA GLY A 352 7.16 -0.01 4.13
C GLY A 352 8.57 0.57 4.18
N VAL A 353 9.54 -0.27 3.85
CA VAL A 353 10.92 0.11 3.60
C VAL A 353 11.33 -0.47 2.26
N SER A 354 11.93 0.33 1.41
CA SER A 354 12.48 -0.12 0.13
C SER A 354 13.94 0.24 0.01
N TYR A 355 14.68 -0.62 -0.69
CA TYR A 355 16.10 -0.47 -0.92
C TYR A 355 16.40 -0.55 -2.42
N ALA A 356 17.19 0.39 -2.93
CA ALA A 356 17.62 0.42 -4.32
C ALA A 356 18.65 -0.68 -4.58
N LEU A 357 18.47 -1.44 -5.67
CA LEU A 357 19.43 -2.44 -6.16
C LEU A 357 20.30 -1.87 -7.28
N THR A 358 19.77 -0.89 -8.02
CA THR A 358 20.50 -0.09 -9.01
C THR A 358 20.72 1.29 -8.41
N GLY A 359 21.97 1.71 -8.34
CA GLY A 359 22.32 2.92 -7.59
C GLY A 359 22.39 2.70 -6.08
N SER A 360 22.22 3.75 -5.32
CA SER A 360 22.29 3.74 -3.85
C SER A 360 21.07 4.45 -3.27
N GLY A 361 20.60 4.00 -2.13
CA GLY A 361 19.52 4.68 -1.41
C GLY A 361 18.46 3.76 -0.83
N PHE A 362 17.61 4.36 -0.03
CA PHE A 362 16.45 3.69 0.56
C PHE A 362 15.27 4.65 0.65
N ALA A 363 14.08 4.09 0.80
CA ALA A 363 12.91 4.87 1.15
C ALA A 363 12.11 4.18 2.25
N VAL A 364 11.47 4.99 3.09
CA VAL A 364 10.52 4.57 4.11
C VAL A 364 9.17 5.16 3.74
N SER A 365 8.13 4.37 3.81
CA SER A 365 6.77 4.80 3.48
C SER A 365 5.79 4.46 4.59
N PHE A 366 4.78 5.29 4.68
CA PHE A 366 3.66 5.16 5.60
C PHE A 366 2.38 5.49 4.85
N ARG A 367 1.32 4.70 5.02
CA ARG A 367 0.07 4.90 4.31
C ARG A 367 -1.13 4.55 5.18
N VAL A 368 -2.17 5.38 5.10
CA VAL A 368 -3.45 5.21 5.80
C VAL A 368 -4.60 5.46 4.83
N PRO A 369 -5.34 4.42 4.43
CA PRO A 369 -6.58 4.57 3.69
C PRO A 369 -7.78 4.81 4.62
N PHE A 370 -8.76 5.57 4.12
CA PHE A 370 -10.06 5.82 4.75
C PHE A 370 -11.16 5.66 3.70
N SER A 371 -12.22 4.96 4.03
CA SER A 371 -13.37 4.78 3.11
C SER A 371 -14.67 5.28 3.74
N PHE A 372 -15.44 6.04 2.95
CA PHE A 372 -16.72 6.62 3.33
C PHE A 372 -17.80 6.23 2.30
N VAL A 373 -18.92 5.69 2.76
CA VAL A 373 -20.10 5.43 1.92
C VAL A 373 -20.91 6.73 1.86
N LEU A 374 -21.16 7.22 0.64
CA LEU A 374 -21.90 8.44 0.36
C LEU A 374 -23.36 8.16 0.02
#